data_27a799d5ba6841dc4ad687a00972362e
#
_entry.id   27a799d5ba6841dc4ad687a00972362e
#
_cell.length_a   1.000
_cell.length_b   1.000
_cell.length_c   1.000
_cell.angle_alpha   90.00
_cell.angle_beta   90.00
_cell.angle_gamma   90.00
#
_symmetry.space_group_name_H-M   'P 1'
#
loop_
_entity.id
_entity.type
_entity.pdbx_description
1 polymer ?
#
loop_
_entity_poly.entity_id
_entity_poly.type
_entity_poly.pdbx_seq_one_letter_code
_entity_poly.pdbx_strand_id
1 'polypeptide(L)'
;VSRTVDMAVRLGLRSYAEPGTARAYDPDNNESLADFIKRQNLGTFTLGPFEVNPLELANVAATLASGGMWCPPNPVDKVYDRHGDEVAINAEACEQVVPEGLADTLSNALARDTISGTGAPAANSAGWGLPMSGKTGTTEAHRSAGFLGYTNRFAAVNYIYDDSPDPSDLCSFPLRQCYDGDLFGGKEPAETWFTAMTPIAEKFGEVSLPPTDPRYV
;
A
#
# COMPACT_ATOMS: atom_id res chain seq x y z
N VAL A 1 -13.72 -15.57 2.08
CA VAL A 1 -12.25 -15.50 2.04
C VAL A 1 -11.77 -15.48 0.60
N SER A 2 -12.07 -16.47 -0.24
CA SER A 2 -11.49 -16.59 -1.59
C SER A 2 -11.63 -15.33 -2.45
N ARG A 3 -12.83 -14.75 -2.54
CA ARG A 3 -13.06 -13.53 -3.33
C ARG A 3 -12.24 -12.33 -2.84
N THR A 4 -12.03 -12.22 -1.52
CA THR A 4 -11.23 -11.14 -0.92
C THR A 4 -9.76 -11.30 -1.26
N VAL A 5 -9.24 -12.52 -1.17
CA VAL A 5 -7.86 -12.85 -1.54
C VAL A 5 -7.62 -12.62 -3.03
N ASP A 6 -8.53 -13.11 -3.89
CA ASP A 6 -8.43 -12.90 -5.34
C ASP A 6 -8.45 -11.40 -5.70
N MET A 7 -9.26 -10.61 -4.99
CA MET A 7 -9.31 -9.15 -5.18
C MET A 7 -8.00 -8.49 -4.77
N ALA A 8 -7.40 -8.87 -3.63
CA ALA A 8 -6.13 -8.34 -3.17
C ALA A 8 -4.99 -8.62 -4.17
N VAL A 9 -4.93 -9.84 -4.69
CA VAL A 9 -3.97 -10.22 -5.75
C VAL A 9 -4.20 -9.37 -7.00
N ARG A 10 -5.45 -9.24 -7.46
CA ARG A 10 -5.78 -8.44 -8.65
C ARG A 10 -5.42 -6.97 -8.50
N LEU A 11 -5.63 -6.39 -7.33
CA LEU A 11 -5.30 -4.98 -7.04
C LEU A 11 -3.80 -4.70 -6.99
N GLY A 12 -2.95 -5.72 -6.77
CA GLY A 12 -1.50 -5.50 -6.81
C GLY A 12 -0.64 -6.38 -5.90
N LEU A 13 -1.21 -7.18 -4.98
CA LEU A 13 -0.44 -8.12 -4.17
C LEU A 13 -0.12 -9.39 -4.98
N ARG A 14 0.60 -9.23 -6.08
CA ARG A 14 0.82 -10.27 -7.10
C ARG A 14 1.69 -11.43 -6.58
N SER A 15 2.67 -11.13 -5.73
CA SER A 15 3.51 -12.16 -5.11
C SER A 15 2.72 -13.17 -4.29
N TYR A 16 1.55 -12.81 -3.78
CA TYR A 16 0.69 -13.75 -3.05
C TYR A 16 0.23 -14.95 -3.89
N ALA A 17 0.20 -14.81 -5.21
CA ALA A 17 -0.14 -15.90 -6.14
C ALA A 17 1.08 -16.70 -6.62
N GLU A 18 2.30 -16.33 -6.23
CA GLU A 18 3.50 -17.03 -6.65
C GLU A 18 3.73 -18.31 -5.84
N PRO A 19 4.16 -19.41 -6.47
CA PRO A 19 4.47 -20.65 -5.78
C PRO A 19 5.55 -20.47 -4.71
N GLY A 20 5.36 -21.13 -3.57
CA GLY A 20 6.33 -21.12 -2.47
C GLY A 20 6.27 -19.91 -1.55
N THR A 21 5.37 -18.98 -1.77
CA THR A 21 5.20 -17.82 -0.88
C THR A 21 4.52 -18.15 0.44
N ALA A 22 3.88 -19.33 0.54
CA ALA A 22 3.33 -19.84 1.80
C ALA A 22 4.35 -20.57 2.70
N ARG A 23 5.62 -20.69 2.33
CA ARG A 23 6.61 -21.53 3.06
C ARG A 23 6.82 -21.14 4.52
N ALA A 24 6.62 -19.91 4.89
CA ALA A 24 6.70 -19.48 6.29
C ALA A 24 5.58 -20.09 7.16
N TYR A 25 4.48 -20.51 6.55
CA TYR A 25 3.29 -21.07 7.22
C TYR A 25 3.08 -22.56 6.95
N ASP A 26 3.55 -23.05 5.83
CA ASP A 26 3.46 -24.45 5.39
C ASP A 26 4.75 -24.84 4.64
N PRO A 27 5.83 -25.20 5.37
CA PRO A 27 7.16 -25.43 4.79
C PRO A 27 7.24 -26.61 3.82
N ASP A 28 6.37 -27.60 4.00
CA ASP A 28 6.36 -28.84 3.23
C ASP A 28 5.59 -28.70 1.89
N ASN A 29 4.90 -27.59 1.70
CA ASN A 29 4.07 -27.33 0.54
C ASN A 29 4.62 -26.15 -0.29
N ASN A 30 4.74 -26.32 -1.59
CA ASN A 30 5.18 -25.25 -2.50
C ASN A 30 3.98 -24.43 -3.03
N GLU A 31 2.93 -24.32 -2.23
CA GLU A 31 1.76 -23.52 -2.63
C GLU A 31 1.99 -22.02 -2.52
N SER A 32 1.14 -21.25 -3.18
CA SER A 32 1.10 -19.79 -3.03
C SER A 32 0.44 -19.39 -1.71
N LEU A 33 0.79 -18.20 -1.19
CA LEU A 33 0.16 -17.66 0.01
C LEU A 33 -1.36 -17.47 -0.21
N ALA A 34 -1.76 -17.05 -1.41
CA ALA A 34 -3.17 -16.94 -1.77
C ALA A 34 -3.92 -18.28 -1.66
N ASP A 35 -3.33 -19.37 -2.16
CA ASP A 35 -3.96 -20.69 -2.10
C ASP A 35 -3.97 -21.24 -0.68
N PHE A 36 -2.90 -21.05 0.09
CA PHE A 36 -2.85 -21.38 1.50
C PHE A 36 -3.98 -20.72 2.29
N ILE A 37 -4.13 -19.39 2.16
CA ILE A 37 -5.18 -18.63 2.85
C ILE A 37 -6.58 -19.13 2.46
N LYS A 38 -6.81 -19.40 1.18
CA LYS A 38 -8.10 -19.94 0.68
C LYS A 38 -8.36 -21.33 1.19
N ARG A 39 -7.37 -22.24 1.13
CA ARG A 39 -7.46 -23.64 1.57
C ARG A 39 -7.76 -23.71 3.06
N GLN A 40 -7.09 -22.89 3.87
CA GLN A 40 -7.28 -22.83 5.31
C GLN A 40 -8.51 -22.00 5.71
N ASN A 41 -9.18 -21.34 4.76
CA ASN A 41 -10.32 -20.45 4.96
C ASN A 41 -10.07 -19.37 6.02
N LEU A 42 -8.90 -18.71 5.96
CA LEU A 42 -8.44 -17.75 6.97
C LEU A 42 -9.16 -16.39 6.81
N GLY A 43 -10.29 -16.23 7.47
CA GLY A 43 -11.05 -14.97 7.46
C GLY A 43 -10.28 -13.79 8.07
N THR A 44 -9.31 -14.06 8.91
CA THR A 44 -8.38 -13.06 9.48
C THR A 44 -7.57 -12.31 8.42
N PHE A 45 -7.48 -12.82 7.20
CA PHE A 45 -6.85 -12.14 6.07
C PHE A 45 -7.29 -10.66 5.94
N THR A 46 -8.55 -10.36 6.24
CA THR A 46 -9.08 -8.98 6.21
C THR A 46 -8.44 -8.04 7.25
N LEU A 47 -7.77 -8.59 8.25
CA LEU A 47 -7.03 -7.83 9.28
C LEU A 47 -5.54 -7.67 8.95
N GLY A 48 -5.06 -8.28 7.86
CA GLY A 48 -3.69 -8.16 7.39
C GLY A 48 -2.63 -8.87 8.24
N PRO A 49 -2.82 -10.16 8.64
CA PRO A 49 -1.86 -10.89 9.48
C PRO A 49 -0.67 -11.44 8.70
N PHE A 50 -0.61 -11.25 7.39
CA PHE A 50 0.44 -11.78 6.53
C PHE A 50 1.40 -10.69 6.09
N GLU A 51 2.63 -11.07 5.84
CA GLU A 51 3.66 -10.18 5.33
C GLU A 51 3.24 -9.60 3.97
N VAL A 52 3.56 -8.33 3.76
CA VAL A 52 3.26 -7.63 2.52
C VAL A 52 4.51 -6.93 1.99
N ASN A 53 4.71 -7.02 0.68
CA ASN A 53 5.75 -6.24 0.01
C ASN A 53 5.31 -4.76 -0.06
N PRO A 54 6.09 -3.80 0.52
CA PRO A 54 5.71 -2.39 0.50
C PRO A 54 5.52 -1.81 -0.90
N LEU A 55 6.30 -2.25 -1.89
CA LEU A 55 6.14 -1.81 -3.28
C LEU A 55 4.80 -2.30 -3.87
N GLU A 56 4.42 -3.55 -3.62
CA GLU A 56 3.12 -4.07 -4.05
C GLU A 56 1.96 -3.36 -3.34
N LEU A 57 2.11 -3.05 -2.06
CA LEU A 57 1.10 -2.29 -1.33
C LEU A 57 0.95 -0.85 -1.89
N ALA A 58 2.06 -0.20 -2.26
CA ALA A 58 2.02 1.08 -2.97
C ALA A 58 1.37 0.93 -4.36
N ASN A 59 1.60 -0.19 -5.04
CA ASN A 59 0.97 -0.49 -6.32
C ASN A 59 -0.55 -0.71 -6.20
N VAL A 60 -1.03 -1.32 -5.10
CA VAL A 60 -2.48 -1.38 -4.78
C VAL A 60 -3.08 0.04 -4.71
N ALA A 61 -2.38 0.95 -4.03
CA ALA A 61 -2.82 2.35 -3.96
C ALA A 61 -2.77 3.04 -5.34
N ALA A 62 -1.73 2.79 -6.13
CA ALA A 62 -1.62 3.30 -7.49
C ALA A 62 -2.74 2.77 -8.39
N THR A 63 -3.14 1.52 -8.23
CA THR A 63 -4.28 0.91 -8.93
C THR A 63 -5.59 1.64 -8.61
N LEU A 64 -5.84 1.96 -7.34
CA LEU A 64 -7.01 2.76 -6.96
C LEU A 64 -6.91 4.20 -7.48
N ALA A 65 -5.74 4.83 -7.38
CA ALA A 65 -5.46 6.18 -7.85
C ALA A 65 -5.68 6.36 -9.36
N SER A 66 -5.49 5.30 -10.14
CA SER A 66 -5.66 5.25 -11.60
C SER A 66 -7.05 4.76 -12.05
N GLY A 67 -8.06 4.83 -11.18
CA GLY A 67 -9.41 4.37 -11.51
C GLY A 67 -9.53 2.86 -11.70
N GLY A 68 -8.76 2.09 -10.93
CA GLY A 68 -8.78 0.63 -10.96
C GLY A 68 -7.93 -0.02 -12.06
N MET A 69 -7.03 0.74 -12.68
CA MET A 69 -6.07 0.27 -13.66
C MET A 69 -4.78 -0.19 -12.94
N TRP A 70 -4.53 -1.48 -12.92
CA TRP A 70 -3.25 -2.00 -12.44
C TRP A 70 -2.20 -1.95 -13.54
N CYS A 71 -1.01 -1.46 -13.22
CA CYS A 71 0.17 -1.53 -14.07
C CYS A 71 1.32 -2.18 -13.31
N PRO A 72 2.13 -3.02 -13.95
CA PRO A 72 3.33 -3.57 -13.32
C PRO A 72 4.29 -2.45 -12.94
N PRO A 73 4.83 -2.45 -11.70
CA PRO A 73 5.84 -1.48 -11.30
C PRO A 73 7.06 -1.57 -12.22
N ASN A 74 7.40 -0.48 -12.88
CA ASN A 74 8.55 -0.42 -13.77
C ASN A 74 9.42 0.81 -13.44
N PRO A 75 10.65 0.64 -12.92
CA PRO A 75 11.56 1.74 -12.62
C PRO A 75 12.30 2.27 -13.86
N VAL A 76 12.14 1.62 -15.01
CA VAL A 76 12.84 1.97 -16.26
C VAL A 76 11.89 2.74 -17.16
N ASP A 77 12.18 4.02 -17.39
CA ASP A 77 11.42 4.86 -18.32
C ASP A 77 11.89 4.63 -19.77
N LYS A 78 13.20 4.72 -20.00
CA LYS A 78 13.80 4.59 -21.33
C LYS A 78 15.10 3.81 -21.29
N VAL A 79 15.37 3.08 -22.36
CA VAL A 79 16.66 2.42 -22.61
C VAL A 79 17.23 2.97 -23.91
N TYR A 80 18.50 3.31 -23.91
CA TYR A 80 19.23 3.74 -25.08
C TYR A 80 20.36 2.76 -25.40
N ASP A 81 20.60 2.52 -26.68
CA ASP A 81 21.75 1.74 -27.11
C ASP A 81 23.04 2.57 -27.02
N ARG A 82 24.17 1.96 -27.42
CA ARG A 82 25.49 2.61 -27.41
C ARG A 82 25.62 3.77 -28.42
N HIS A 83 24.68 3.92 -29.34
CA HIS A 83 24.65 4.99 -30.34
C HIS A 83 23.73 6.14 -29.92
N GLY A 84 22.98 5.97 -28.80
CA GLY A 84 22.02 6.93 -28.30
C GLY A 84 20.62 6.76 -28.89
N ASP A 85 20.37 5.69 -29.61
CA ASP A 85 19.06 5.37 -30.16
C ASP A 85 18.18 4.70 -29.08
N GLU A 86 16.90 5.10 -28.99
CA GLU A 86 15.95 4.54 -28.03
C GLU A 86 15.62 3.08 -28.41
N VAL A 87 15.79 2.17 -27.45
CA VAL A 87 15.49 0.75 -27.60
C VAL A 87 14.13 0.47 -26.98
N ALA A 88 13.25 -0.20 -27.74
CA ALA A 88 11.93 -0.57 -27.25
C ALA A 88 12.02 -1.50 -26.04
N ILE A 89 11.31 -1.15 -24.95
CA ILE A 89 11.16 -1.98 -23.76
C ILE A 89 9.90 -2.83 -23.95
N ASN A 90 10.04 -4.14 -23.79
CA ASN A 90 8.89 -5.03 -23.77
C ASN A 90 8.28 -5.01 -22.35
N ALA A 91 7.43 -4.00 -22.08
CA ALA A 91 6.72 -3.87 -20.82
C ALA A 91 5.39 -4.65 -20.87
N GLU A 92 5.04 -5.28 -19.76
CA GLU A 92 3.72 -5.87 -19.58
C GLU A 92 2.65 -4.78 -19.61
N ALA A 93 1.51 -5.05 -20.28
CA ALA A 93 0.43 -4.07 -20.43
C ALA A 93 -0.33 -3.89 -19.11
N CYS A 94 -0.81 -2.66 -18.88
CA CYS A 94 -1.74 -2.39 -17.79
C CYS A 94 -3.08 -3.09 -18.01
N GLU A 95 -3.78 -3.44 -16.93
CA GLU A 95 -5.10 -4.08 -16.98
C GLU A 95 -6.12 -3.40 -16.07
N GLN A 96 -7.37 -3.30 -16.52
CA GLN A 96 -8.48 -2.83 -15.69
C GLN A 96 -8.93 -3.95 -14.76
N VAL A 97 -8.59 -3.85 -13.46
CA VAL A 97 -8.82 -4.92 -12.47
C VAL A 97 -10.09 -4.72 -11.64
N VAL A 98 -10.55 -3.48 -11.49
CA VAL A 98 -11.84 -3.13 -10.89
C VAL A 98 -12.49 -2.00 -11.70
N PRO A 99 -13.83 -1.87 -11.67
CA PRO A 99 -14.50 -0.75 -12.33
C PRO A 99 -14.02 0.60 -11.82
N GLU A 100 -13.81 1.57 -12.70
CA GLU A 100 -13.35 2.92 -12.37
C GLU A 100 -14.18 3.56 -11.25
N GLY A 101 -15.50 3.59 -11.40
CA GLY A 101 -16.38 4.19 -10.38
C GLY A 101 -16.30 3.52 -9.01
N LEU A 102 -15.93 2.23 -8.92
CA LEU A 102 -15.67 1.56 -7.64
C LEU A 102 -14.36 2.06 -7.02
N ALA A 103 -13.28 2.14 -7.80
CA ALA A 103 -11.99 2.65 -7.35
C ALA A 103 -12.10 4.10 -6.89
N ASP A 104 -12.82 4.94 -7.64
CA ASP A 104 -13.06 6.34 -7.35
C ASP A 104 -13.85 6.52 -6.04
N THR A 105 -14.93 5.76 -5.88
CA THR A 105 -15.76 5.80 -4.67
C THR A 105 -14.96 5.36 -3.44
N LEU A 106 -14.15 4.31 -3.58
CA LEU A 106 -13.27 3.85 -2.49
C LEU A 106 -12.21 4.91 -2.16
N SER A 107 -11.61 5.56 -3.16
CA SER A 107 -10.65 6.64 -2.95
C SER A 107 -11.26 7.81 -2.17
N ASN A 108 -12.50 8.20 -2.49
CA ASN A 108 -13.24 9.20 -1.72
C ASN A 108 -13.51 8.78 -0.26
N ALA A 109 -13.86 7.51 -0.04
CA ALA A 109 -14.06 6.99 1.31
C ALA A 109 -12.75 7.03 2.12
N LEU A 110 -11.63 6.64 1.50
CA LEU A 110 -10.31 6.65 2.11
C LEU A 110 -9.74 8.06 2.34
N ALA A 111 -10.26 9.09 1.67
CA ALA A 111 -9.87 10.47 1.93
C ALA A 111 -10.25 10.93 3.36
N ARG A 112 -11.20 10.28 3.99
CA ARG A 112 -11.57 10.58 5.38
C ARG A 112 -10.46 10.32 6.39
N ASP A 113 -9.52 9.41 6.10
CA ASP A 113 -8.44 9.07 7.04
C ASP A 113 -7.55 10.28 7.37
N THR A 114 -7.24 11.11 6.39
CA THR A 114 -6.39 12.30 6.55
C THR A 114 -7.14 13.55 6.96
N ILE A 115 -8.48 13.54 6.92
CA ILE A 115 -9.33 14.68 7.32
C ILE A 115 -9.78 14.55 8.78
N SER A 116 -10.27 13.37 9.18
CA SER A 116 -10.86 13.12 10.49
C SER A 116 -10.58 11.71 11.04
N GLY A 117 -9.78 10.92 10.33
CA GLY A 117 -9.37 9.58 10.72
C GLY A 117 -8.03 9.57 11.46
N THR A 118 -7.41 8.41 11.49
CA THR A 118 -6.18 8.15 12.25
C THR A 118 -4.94 8.82 11.66
N GLY A 119 -4.92 9.15 10.37
CA GLY A 119 -3.86 9.92 9.73
C GLY A 119 -3.98 11.44 9.86
N ALA A 120 -5.13 11.95 10.32
CA ALA A 120 -5.39 13.39 10.38
C ALA A 120 -4.42 14.18 11.27
N PRO A 121 -4.00 13.71 12.46
CA PRO A 121 -3.02 14.44 13.27
C PRO A 121 -1.70 14.66 12.55
N ALA A 122 -1.16 13.64 11.89
CA ALA A 122 0.08 13.73 11.14
C ALA A 122 -0.05 14.65 9.91
N ALA A 123 -1.16 14.57 9.17
CA ALA A 123 -1.45 15.45 8.04
C ALA A 123 -1.50 16.92 8.47
N ASN A 124 -2.21 17.22 9.56
CA ASN A 124 -2.32 18.57 10.10
C ASN A 124 -0.98 19.10 10.60
N SER A 125 -0.20 18.28 11.31
CA SER A 125 1.12 18.66 11.81
C SER A 125 2.09 19.00 10.68
N ALA A 126 2.01 18.30 9.56
CA ALA A 126 2.83 18.56 8.37
C ALA A 126 2.32 19.72 7.50
N GLY A 127 1.16 20.31 7.81
CA GLY A 127 0.54 21.34 6.98
C GLY A 127 0.04 20.82 5.64
N TRP A 128 -0.29 19.52 5.53
CA TRP A 128 -0.78 18.93 4.30
C TRP A 128 -2.17 19.45 3.94
N GLY A 129 -2.28 20.18 2.84
CA GLY A 129 -3.53 20.79 2.38
C GLY A 129 -4.09 20.24 1.07
N LEU A 130 -3.46 19.20 0.51
CA LEU A 130 -3.87 18.63 -0.78
C LEU A 130 -4.90 17.51 -0.61
N PRO A 131 -5.84 17.36 -1.56
CA PRO A 131 -6.73 16.20 -1.59
C PRO A 131 -5.93 14.90 -1.72
N MET A 132 -6.22 13.92 -0.86
CA MET A 132 -5.57 12.61 -0.91
C MET A 132 -6.44 11.54 -0.26
N SER A 133 -6.09 10.30 -0.50
CA SER A 133 -6.64 9.13 0.17
C SER A 133 -5.54 8.47 1.01
N GLY A 134 -5.91 7.90 2.14
CA GLY A 134 -4.94 7.25 3.02
C GLY A 134 -5.52 6.14 3.87
N LYS A 135 -4.63 5.31 4.40
CA LYS A 135 -4.98 4.27 5.36
C LYS A 135 -3.81 3.95 6.28
N THR A 136 -4.08 3.98 7.56
CA THR A 136 -3.15 3.51 8.60
C THR A 136 -3.29 2.02 8.84
N GLY A 137 -2.22 1.36 9.24
CA GLY A 137 -2.20 -0.03 9.70
C GLY A 137 -1.33 -0.16 10.96
N THR A 138 -1.72 -1.03 11.87
CA THR A 138 -0.95 -1.34 13.08
C THR A 138 -1.20 -2.80 13.42
N THR A 139 -0.14 -3.59 13.62
CA THR A 139 -0.26 -5.00 14.00
C THR A 139 -0.45 -5.15 15.52
N GLU A 140 -0.90 -6.33 15.94
CA GLU A 140 -0.91 -6.76 17.34
C GLU A 140 0.47 -6.55 17.98
N ALA A 141 0.49 -6.12 19.24
CA ALA A 141 1.70 -5.81 20.00
C ALA A 141 2.63 -4.77 19.34
N HIS A 142 2.12 -3.96 18.41
CA HIS A 142 2.87 -2.88 17.76
C HIS A 142 4.20 -3.31 17.09
N ARG A 143 4.25 -4.55 16.58
CA ARG A 143 5.45 -5.12 15.94
C ARG A 143 5.70 -4.55 14.56
N SER A 144 4.66 -4.03 13.93
CA SER A 144 4.79 -3.25 12.71
C SER A 144 3.65 -2.25 12.59
N ALA A 145 3.91 -1.17 11.89
CA ALA A 145 2.90 -0.20 11.54
C ALA A 145 3.20 0.44 10.20
N GLY A 146 2.17 0.87 9.50
CA GLY A 146 2.31 1.47 8.19
C GLY A 146 1.31 2.58 7.94
N PHE A 147 1.65 3.42 7.00
CA PHE A 147 0.76 4.40 6.40
C PHE A 147 0.88 4.32 4.88
N LEU A 148 -0.26 4.09 4.25
CA LEU A 148 -0.45 4.17 2.81
C LEU A 148 -1.11 5.50 2.50
N GLY A 149 -0.51 6.30 1.62
CA GLY A 149 -1.10 7.55 1.15
C GLY A 149 -0.97 7.68 -0.36
N TYR A 150 -2.01 8.21 -1.00
CA TYR A 150 -1.99 8.43 -2.44
C TYR A 150 -2.88 9.60 -2.88
N THR A 151 -2.53 10.16 -4.02
CA THR A 151 -3.30 11.12 -4.79
C THR A 151 -3.56 10.54 -6.18
N ASN A 152 -4.23 11.28 -7.05
CA ASN A 152 -4.33 10.90 -8.46
C ASN A 152 -3.01 11.03 -9.25
N ARG A 153 -1.89 11.35 -8.59
CA ARG A 153 -0.57 11.58 -9.22
C ARG A 153 0.53 10.68 -8.72
N PHE A 154 0.46 10.24 -7.48
CA PHE A 154 1.45 9.36 -6.87
C PHE A 154 0.84 8.54 -5.74
N ALA A 155 1.48 7.43 -5.44
CA ALA A 155 1.18 6.58 -4.30
C ALA A 155 2.49 6.25 -3.58
N ALA A 156 2.44 6.23 -2.25
CA ALA A 156 3.59 5.87 -1.43
C ALA A 156 3.14 5.13 -0.16
N VAL A 157 4.02 4.27 0.33
CA VAL A 157 3.85 3.53 1.58
C VAL A 157 5.05 3.81 2.47
N ASN A 158 4.80 4.08 3.73
CA ASN A 158 5.80 4.01 4.77
C ASN A 158 5.44 2.86 5.71
N TYR A 159 6.39 1.97 5.96
CA TYR A 159 6.20 0.80 6.78
C TYR A 159 7.38 0.64 7.74
N ILE A 160 7.09 0.51 9.03
CA ILE A 160 8.09 0.32 10.09
C ILE A 160 7.86 -1.08 10.68
N TYR A 161 8.88 -1.90 10.70
CA TYR A 161 8.82 -3.28 11.20
C TYR A 161 10.19 -3.76 11.67
N ASP A 162 10.20 -4.82 12.44
CA ASP A 162 11.41 -5.57 12.81
C ASP A 162 11.52 -6.76 11.86
N ASP A 163 12.61 -6.85 11.11
CA ASP A 163 12.89 -7.93 10.14
C ASP A 163 13.66 -9.11 10.75
N SER A 164 13.80 -9.13 12.07
CA SER A 164 14.43 -10.25 12.76
C SER A 164 13.57 -11.52 12.69
N PRO A 165 14.17 -12.72 12.84
CA PRO A 165 13.43 -13.98 12.88
C PRO A 165 12.41 -14.08 14.01
N ASP A 166 12.57 -13.30 15.08
CA ASP A 166 11.65 -13.18 16.20
C ASP A 166 11.37 -11.68 16.44
N PRO A 167 10.40 -11.11 15.70
CA PRO A 167 10.11 -9.68 15.74
C PRO A 167 9.69 -9.22 17.12
N SER A 168 10.32 -8.16 17.59
CA SER A 168 10.04 -7.52 18.89
C SER A 168 9.09 -6.31 18.75
N ASP A 169 8.55 -5.88 19.88
CA ASP A 169 7.75 -4.66 19.96
C ASP A 169 8.64 -3.44 19.71
N LEU A 170 8.35 -2.66 18.67
CA LEU A 170 9.25 -1.62 18.15
C LEU A 170 9.43 -0.41 19.06
N CYS A 171 8.49 -0.13 19.96
CA CYS A 171 8.56 1.01 20.85
C CYS A 171 9.10 0.68 22.24
N SER A 172 9.65 -0.53 22.44
CA SER A 172 10.18 -0.98 23.72
C SER A 172 11.66 -0.56 23.93
N PHE A 173 12.06 -0.49 25.21
CA PHE A 173 13.43 -0.25 25.56
C PHE A 173 14.30 -1.50 25.24
N PRO A 174 15.57 -1.36 24.75
CA PRO A 174 16.35 -0.11 24.62
C PRO A 174 16.24 0.63 23.28
N LEU A 175 15.60 0.03 22.29
CA LEU A 175 15.52 0.57 20.91
C LEU A 175 14.24 1.40 20.71
N ARG A 176 13.95 2.31 21.60
CA ARG A 176 12.78 3.17 21.50
C ARG A 176 12.81 4.01 20.24
N GLN A 177 11.95 3.66 19.27
CA GLN A 177 11.77 4.38 18.00
C GLN A 177 10.56 5.30 18.00
N CYS A 178 9.74 5.25 19.04
CA CYS A 178 8.55 6.06 19.18
C CYS A 178 8.75 7.16 20.19
N TYR A 179 8.31 8.37 19.85
CA TYR A 179 8.44 9.52 20.74
C TYR A 179 7.45 9.41 21.92
N ASP A 180 6.23 9.02 21.66
CA ASP A 180 5.11 8.99 22.58
C ASP A 180 4.52 7.60 22.80
N GLY A 181 5.29 6.63 23.26
CA GLY A 181 4.80 5.29 23.60
C GLY A 181 4.74 4.36 22.40
N ASP A 182 3.60 3.65 22.20
CA ASP A 182 3.51 2.57 21.23
C ASP A 182 3.52 3.05 19.78
N LEU A 183 4.05 2.21 18.88
CA LEU A 183 4.05 2.44 17.45
C LEU A 183 2.63 2.30 16.88
N PHE A 184 2.17 3.34 16.20
CA PHE A 184 0.90 3.35 15.47
C PHE A 184 1.08 3.87 14.05
N GLY A 185 0.31 3.35 13.10
CA GLY A 185 0.36 3.77 11.71
C GLY A 185 0.03 5.25 11.49
N GLY A 186 -0.77 5.85 12.37
CA GLY A 186 -1.12 7.28 12.35
C GLY A 186 -0.10 8.20 13.01
N LYS A 187 0.96 7.66 13.61
CA LYS A 187 2.10 8.38 14.21
C LYS A 187 3.30 8.32 13.28
N GLU A 188 4.40 7.69 13.72
CA GLU A 188 5.68 7.68 13.02
C GLU A 188 5.58 7.32 11.52
N PRO A 189 4.83 6.29 11.09
CA PRO A 189 4.68 6.00 9.67
C PRO A 189 4.01 7.13 8.88
N ALA A 190 2.90 7.69 9.41
CA ALA A 190 2.20 8.78 8.76
C ALA A 190 3.03 10.09 8.79
N GLU A 191 3.63 10.43 9.91
CA GLU A 191 4.51 11.60 10.05
C GLU A 191 5.70 11.54 9.09
N THR A 192 6.34 10.37 8.97
CA THR A 192 7.42 10.15 8.02
C THR A 192 6.94 10.30 6.58
N TRP A 193 5.77 9.73 6.26
CA TRP A 193 5.16 9.86 4.95
C TRP A 193 4.92 11.33 4.58
N PHE A 194 4.27 12.09 5.46
CA PHE A 194 3.98 13.51 5.21
C PHE A 194 5.24 14.36 5.18
N THR A 195 6.23 14.09 6.03
CA THR A 195 7.53 14.77 6.02
C THR A 195 8.25 14.58 4.69
N ALA A 196 8.20 13.36 4.13
CA ALA A 196 8.82 13.07 2.84
C ALA A 196 8.04 13.64 1.66
N MET A 197 6.71 13.55 1.69
CA MET A 197 5.89 13.85 0.52
C MET A 197 5.48 15.32 0.41
N THR A 198 5.29 16.04 1.53
CA THR A 198 4.89 17.47 1.50
C THR A 198 5.82 18.32 0.64
N PRO A 199 7.16 18.27 0.76
CA PRO A 199 8.05 19.13 0.00
C PRO A 199 8.14 18.79 -1.49
N ILE A 200 7.65 17.64 -1.91
CA ILE A 200 7.76 17.16 -3.30
C ILE A 200 6.41 17.04 -4.00
N ALA A 201 5.30 17.11 -3.28
CA ALA A 201 3.96 16.87 -3.82
C ALA A 201 3.63 17.73 -5.03
N GLU A 202 4.01 19.02 -5.00
CA GLU A 202 3.78 19.96 -6.11
C GLU A 202 4.50 19.57 -7.41
N LYS A 203 5.60 18.79 -7.33
CA LYS A 203 6.34 18.32 -8.51
C LYS A 203 5.55 17.33 -9.37
N PHE A 204 4.53 16.69 -8.80
CA PHE A 204 3.68 15.74 -9.50
C PHE A 204 2.49 16.39 -10.22
N GLY A 205 2.32 17.71 -10.10
CA GLY A 205 1.25 18.48 -10.72
C GLY A 205 0.00 18.59 -9.85
N GLU A 206 -1.06 19.15 -10.44
CA GLU A 206 -2.33 19.36 -9.75
C GLU A 206 -2.97 18.05 -9.30
N VAL A 207 -3.41 18.01 -8.05
CA VAL A 207 -4.04 16.86 -7.43
C VAL A 207 -5.54 17.12 -7.20
N SER A 208 -6.33 16.07 -7.38
CA SER A 208 -7.77 16.07 -7.16
C SER A 208 -8.25 14.71 -6.66
N LEU A 209 -9.40 14.67 -6.01
CA LEU A 209 -10.13 13.41 -5.79
C LEU A 209 -11.08 13.18 -6.96
N PRO A 210 -11.24 11.92 -7.39
CA PRO A 210 -12.21 11.59 -8.42
C PRO A 210 -13.65 11.76 -7.89
N PRO A 211 -14.66 11.89 -8.77
CA PRO A 211 -16.05 11.95 -8.34
C PRO A 211 -16.52 10.60 -7.77
N THR A 212 -17.41 10.65 -6.78
CA THR A 212 -18.05 9.45 -6.24
C THR A 212 -19.09 8.92 -7.25
N ASP A 213 -19.08 7.62 -7.52
CA ASP A 213 -20.07 6.98 -8.39
C ASP A 213 -21.28 6.50 -7.55
N PRO A 214 -22.49 6.99 -7.84
CA PRO A 214 -23.69 6.63 -7.06
C PRO A 214 -24.03 5.13 -7.04
N ARG A 215 -23.49 4.35 -7.97
CA ARG A 215 -23.70 2.89 -8.00
C ARG A 215 -22.98 2.15 -6.88
N TYR A 216 -22.02 2.79 -6.22
CA TYR A 216 -21.15 2.20 -5.18
C TYR A 216 -21.25 2.92 -3.83
N VAL A 217 -22.26 3.75 -3.62
CA VAL A 217 -22.54 4.48 -2.37
C VAL A 217 -23.62 3.79 -1.54
#